data_708f6b5d1d8889379fec47c5aff4aaf8
#
_entry.id   708f6b5d1d8889379fec47c5aff4aaf8
#
_cell.length_a   1.000
_cell.length_b   1.000
_cell.length_c   1.000
_cell.angle_alpha   90.00
_cell.angle_beta   90.00
_cell.angle_gamma   90.00
#
_symmetry.space_group_name_H-M   'P 1'
#
loop_
_entity.id
_entity.type
_entity.pdbx_description
1 polymer ?
#
loop_
_entity_poly.entity_id
_entity_poly.type
_entity_poly.pdbx_seq_one_letter_code
_entity_poly.pdbx_strand_id
1 'polypeptide(L)'
;MQNQELFSSIPMRTWRWRGVNGAALPDGLDAAEVQKIHVKAGEKKEAVQIYREGGHAEIEAHVEAGGTLSLVKVQLVPEGENHADDVKVRVEEGGAFSYTIFEVGANELVSKLSVELAGKAAAADIAAFYFADKKRKFDFNYLVRQRGEHTDANMQVKGALMDEAQKVFRGTLDFIAGSAGSVGRENEDVIVLSPGVRNRSVPLMLSGEGDVDGHHAVSIGKMDEAKLFYLMSRGLDLAEARRLVVEADLFPVLARISDEALKEEIAASIEGRIEDAD
;
A
#
# COMPACT_ATOMS: atom_id res chain seq x y z
N MET A 1 -17.86 25.38 2.10
CA MET A 1 -16.79 24.37 2.16
C MET A 1 -15.69 24.92 1.27
N GLN A 2 -14.58 25.38 1.86
CA GLN A 2 -13.41 25.84 1.11
C GLN A 2 -12.91 24.66 0.25
N ASN A 3 -12.52 24.94 -0.99
CA ASN A 3 -11.82 23.99 -1.85
C ASN A 3 -10.45 23.70 -1.21
N GLN A 4 -10.38 22.76 -0.29
CA GLN A 4 -9.12 22.24 0.18
C GLN A 4 -8.47 21.51 -0.99
N GLU A 5 -7.27 21.89 -1.34
CA GLU A 5 -6.52 21.25 -2.42
C GLU A 5 -6.29 19.80 -2.05
N LEU A 6 -6.68 18.87 -2.95
CA LEU A 6 -6.55 17.44 -2.67
C LEU A 6 -5.10 17.01 -2.90
N PHE A 7 -4.47 16.48 -1.87
CA PHE A 7 -3.15 15.86 -1.95
C PHE A 7 -3.16 14.61 -2.84
N SER A 8 -4.23 13.84 -2.73
CA SER A 8 -4.42 12.59 -3.47
C SER A 8 -5.80 12.56 -4.13
N SER A 9 -5.89 12.16 -5.39
CA SER A 9 -7.17 12.02 -6.09
C SER A 9 -7.10 10.90 -7.14
N ILE A 10 -8.24 10.23 -7.35
CA ILE A 10 -8.36 9.26 -8.44
C ILE A 10 -8.50 9.97 -9.81
N PRO A 11 -8.07 9.33 -10.90
CA PRO A 11 -8.13 9.93 -12.24
C PRO A 11 -9.56 10.13 -12.74
N MET A 12 -10.51 9.33 -12.25
CA MET A 12 -11.92 9.42 -12.61
C MET A 12 -12.79 9.48 -11.37
N ARG A 13 -13.61 10.52 -11.21
CA ARG A 13 -14.48 10.67 -10.05
C ARG A 13 -15.62 9.65 -10.08
N THR A 14 -15.72 8.89 -8.97
CA THR A 14 -16.78 7.95 -8.69
C THR A 14 -17.49 8.34 -7.39
N TRP A 15 -18.71 7.92 -7.17
CA TRP A 15 -19.45 8.05 -5.89
C TRP A 15 -19.09 9.26 -5.01
N ARG A 16 -19.33 10.46 -5.52
CA ARG A 16 -18.99 11.74 -4.84
C ARG A 16 -19.42 11.82 -3.37
N TRP A 17 -20.55 11.22 -3.03
CA TRP A 17 -21.12 11.22 -1.68
C TRP A 17 -20.42 10.29 -0.68
N ARG A 18 -19.54 9.40 -1.13
CA ARG A 18 -18.87 8.45 -0.25
C ARG A 18 -17.51 8.93 0.25
N GLY A 19 -17.03 10.08 -0.19
CA GLY A 19 -15.75 10.64 0.21
C GLY A 19 -14.56 9.77 -0.21
N VAL A 20 -14.67 9.05 -1.35
CA VAL A 20 -13.63 8.13 -1.82
C VAL A 20 -12.80 8.69 -2.97
N ASN A 21 -13.11 9.88 -3.47
CA ASN A 21 -12.45 10.42 -4.67
C ASN A 21 -11.07 11.02 -4.42
N GLY A 22 -10.73 11.33 -3.18
CA GLY A 22 -9.44 11.90 -2.84
C GLY A 22 -9.32 12.20 -1.35
N ALA A 23 -8.11 12.51 -0.94
CA ALA A 23 -7.75 12.91 0.41
C ALA A 23 -6.99 14.24 0.38
N ALA A 24 -7.19 15.06 1.39
CA ALA A 24 -6.34 16.20 1.68
C ALA A 24 -5.10 15.75 2.46
N LEU A 25 -4.06 16.57 2.46
CA LEU A 25 -2.94 16.40 3.37
C LEU A 25 -3.45 16.50 4.82
N PRO A 26 -3.05 15.60 5.74
CA PRO A 26 -3.37 15.72 7.15
C PRO A 26 -2.91 17.06 7.74
N ASP A 27 -3.67 17.58 8.69
CA ASP A 27 -3.33 18.86 9.32
C ASP A 27 -1.98 18.80 10.07
N GLY A 28 -1.25 19.91 10.07
CA GLY A 28 0.02 20.05 10.79
C GLY A 28 1.24 19.47 10.09
N LEU A 29 1.12 19.02 8.84
CA LEU A 29 2.25 18.57 8.03
C LEU A 29 2.77 19.71 7.15
N ASP A 30 4.08 19.96 7.23
CA ASP A 30 4.79 20.90 6.36
C ASP A 30 5.06 20.31 4.97
N ALA A 31 5.44 21.16 4.03
CA ALA A 31 5.86 20.71 2.71
C ALA A 31 7.11 19.83 2.80
N ALA A 32 7.11 18.73 2.04
CA ALA A 32 8.24 17.83 2.00
C ALA A 32 9.40 18.37 1.16
N GLU A 33 10.62 17.99 1.53
CA GLU A 33 11.75 18.06 0.62
C GLU A 33 11.75 16.80 -0.26
N VAL A 34 11.85 16.98 -1.59
CA VAL A 34 11.79 15.87 -2.54
C VAL A 34 13.11 15.11 -2.56
N GLN A 35 13.09 13.86 -2.13
CA GLN A 35 14.21 12.95 -2.29
C GLN A 35 14.24 12.39 -3.71
N LYS A 36 15.36 12.54 -4.42
CA LYS A 36 15.53 12.00 -5.77
C LYS A 36 16.36 10.72 -5.74
N ILE A 37 15.84 9.66 -6.39
CA ILE A 37 16.52 8.38 -6.57
C ILE A 37 16.74 8.17 -8.07
N HIS A 38 17.99 8.04 -8.49
CA HIS A 38 18.32 7.72 -9.86
C HIS A 38 19.04 6.36 -9.91
N VAL A 39 18.54 5.48 -10.77
CA VAL A 39 19.13 4.16 -11.06
C VAL A 39 19.56 4.15 -12.51
N LYS A 40 20.86 3.99 -12.74
CA LYS A 40 21.44 3.97 -14.09
C LYS A 40 21.09 2.70 -14.84
N ALA A 41 21.28 2.72 -16.15
CA ALA A 41 21.06 1.57 -17.01
C ALA A 41 21.80 0.32 -16.51
N GLY A 42 21.06 -0.77 -16.28
CA GLY A 42 21.56 -2.05 -15.76
C GLY A 42 22.00 -2.03 -14.29
N GLU A 43 21.89 -0.92 -13.58
CA GLU A 43 22.22 -0.82 -12.15
C GLU A 43 21.15 -1.50 -11.30
N LYS A 44 21.57 -2.11 -10.18
CA LYS A 44 20.68 -2.56 -9.11
C LYS A 44 20.88 -1.67 -7.89
N LYS A 45 19.78 -1.09 -7.39
CA LYS A 45 19.79 -0.22 -6.22
C LYS A 45 18.72 -0.64 -5.22
N GLU A 46 19.12 -0.64 -3.96
CA GLU A 46 18.22 -0.87 -2.84
C GLU A 46 18.15 0.39 -1.98
N ALA A 47 16.98 0.71 -1.46
CA ALA A 47 16.77 1.83 -0.54
C ALA A 47 15.72 1.44 0.50
N VAL A 48 15.94 1.88 1.74
CA VAL A 48 15.03 1.66 2.85
C VAL A 48 14.66 3.01 3.45
N GLN A 49 13.37 3.24 3.63
CA GLN A 49 12.80 4.43 4.26
C GLN A 49 12.05 3.99 5.52
N ILE A 50 12.47 4.51 6.66
CA ILE A 50 11.85 4.19 7.95
C ILE A 50 11.39 5.49 8.59
N TYR A 51 10.09 5.62 8.84
CA TYR A 51 9.46 6.79 9.44
C TYR A 51 9.02 6.45 10.87
N ARG A 52 9.65 7.10 11.86
CA ARG A 52 9.34 6.96 13.29
C ARG A 52 8.81 8.25 13.92
N GLU A 53 8.71 9.31 13.12
CA GLU A 53 8.17 10.61 13.50
C GLU A 53 7.17 11.05 12.43
N GLY A 54 6.16 11.82 12.83
CA GLY A 54 5.18 12.40 11.91
C GLY A 54 5.85 13.34 10.92
N GLY A 55 5.30 13.41 9.72
CA GLY A 55 5.86 14.27 8.69
C GLY A 55 5.30 13.97 7.30
N HIS A 56 5.81 14.73 6.33
CA HIS A 56 5.50 14.56 4.93
C HIS A 56 6.77 14.20 4.16
N ALA A 57 6.72 13.13 3.39
CA ALA A 57 7.85 12.64 2.58
C ALA A 57 7.48 12.62 1.09
N GLU A 58 8.39 13.07 0.23
CA GLU A 58 8.24 12.96 -1.21
C GLU A 58 9.45 12.25 -1.82
N ILE A 59 9.21 11.26 -2.68
CA ILE A 59 10.26 10.53 -3.40
C ILE A 59 9.96 10.58 -4.90
N GLU A 60 10.95 11.00 -5.67
CA GLU A 60 10.94 10.88 -7.13
C GLU A 60 12.04 9.93 -7.56
N ALA A 61 11.68 8.81 -8.19
CA ALA A 61 12.62 7.82 -8.66
C ALA A 61 12.57 7.68 -10.19
N HIS A 62 13.74 7.56 -10.80
CA HIS A 62 13.90 7.26 -12.23
C HIS A 62 14.79 6.02 -12.39
N VAL A 63 14.26 4.98 -13.01
CA VAL A 63 14.92 3.72 -13.30
C VAL A 63 15.17 3.66 -14.81
N GLU A 64 16.43 3.79 -15.21
CA GLU A 64 16.84 3.70 -16.61
C GLU A 64 16.74 2.27 -17.15
N ALA A 65 16.94 2.11 -18.45
CA ALA A 65 16.78 0.85 -19.17
C ALA A 65 17.55 -0.31 -18.51
N GLY A 66 16.83 -1.42 -18.22
CA GLY A 66 17.39 -2.60 -17.56
C GLY A 66 17.83 -2.38 -16.11
N GLY A 67 17.62 -1.19 -15.54
CA GLY A 67 17.90 -0.90 -14.13
C GLY A 67 16.88 -1.57 -13.20
N THR A 68 17.26 -1.76 -11.95
CA THR A 68 16.38 -2.33 -10.92
C THR A 68 16.41 -1.48 -9.66
N LEU A 69 15.26 -1.03 -9.19
CA LEU A 69 15.10 -0.37 -7.88
C LEU A 69 14.28 -1.26 -6.95
N SER A 70 14.85 -1.59 -5.79
CA SER A 70 14.12 -2.20 -4.68
C SER A 70 13.97 -1.16 -3.57
N LEU A 71 12.76 -0.73 -3.31
CA LEU A 71 12.44 0.23 -2.26
C LEU A 71 11.65 -0.48 -1.15
N VAL A 72 12.05 -0.25 0.09
CA VAL A 72 11.31 -0.68 1.28
C VAL A 72 10.87 0.56 2.05
N LYS A 73 9.61 0.63 2.41
CA LYS A 73 9.05 1.65 3.29
C LYS A 73 8.47 1.01 4.54
N VAL A 74 8.86 1.53 5.70
CA VAL A 74 8.29 1.13 6.99
C VAL A 74 7.86 2.38 7.75
N GLN A 75 6.56 2.51 8.00
CA GLN A 75 5.98 3.63 8.73
C GLN A 75 5.51 3.14 10.10
N LEU A 76 6.18 3.61 11.14
CA LEU A 76 5.98 3.30 12.56
C LEU A 76 5.74 4.57 13.39
N VAL A 77 5.19 5.60 12.77
CA VAL A 77 4.91 6.89 13.41
C VAL A 77 4.00 6.71 14.62
N PRO A 78 4.31 7.32 15.78
CA PRO A 78 3.53 7.14 17.00
C PRO A 78 2.06 7.56 16.87
N GLU A 79 1.26 7.10 17.82
CA GLU A 79 -0.11 7.58 17.99
C GLU A 79 -0.13 9.09 18.32
N GLY A 80 -1.09 9.81 17.75
CA GLY A 80 -1.23 11.27 17.90
C GLY A 80 -0.46 12.10 16.87
N GLU A 81 0.44 11.47 16.11
CA GLU A 81 1.14 12.12 15.00
C GLU A 81 0.55 11.69 13.65
N ASN A 82 0.72 12.52 12.63
CA ASN A 82 0.24 12.28 11.27
C ASN A 82 1.39 12.03 10.31
N HIS A 83 1.14 11.26 9.26
CA HIS A 83 2.11 11.04 8.19
C HIS A 83 1.48 11.15 6.81
N ALA A 84 2.25 11.68 5.87
CA ALA A 84 1.88 11.64 4.45
C ALA A 84 3.10 11.31 3.58
N ASP A 85 2.88 10.64 2.47
CA ASP A 85 3.92 10.42 1.48
C ASP A 85 3.40 10.43 0.04
N ASP A 86 4.25 10.89 -0.88
CA ASP A 86 4.04 10.83 -2.34
C ASP A 86 5.27 10.21 -3.00
N VAL A 87 5.12 9.00 -3.51
CA VAL A 87 6.19 8.28 -4.22
C VAL A 87 5.87 8.23 -5.70
N LYS A 88 6.74 8.81 -6.52
CA LYS A 88 6.63 8.83 -7.98
C LYS A 88 7.80 8.06 -8.59
N VAL A 89 7.51 7.09 -9.43
CA VAL A 89 8.51 6.24 -10.06
C VAL A 89 8.27 6.17 -11.55
N ARG A 90 9.33 6.38 -12.33
CA ARG A 90 9.34 6.16 -13.78
C ARG A 90 10.33 5.05 -14.11
N VAL A 91 9.86 4.05 -14.85
CA VAL A 91 10.64 2.87 -15.24
C VAL A 91 10.74 2.79 -16.75
N GLU A 92 11.98 2.79 -17.26
CA GLU A 92 12.27 2.70 -18.68
C GLU A 92 12.36 1.25 -19.16
N GLU A 93 12.71 1.03 -20.44
CA GLU A 93 12.71 -0.27 -21.12
C GLU A 93 13.44 -1.37 -20.35
N GLY A 94 12.76 -2.50 -20.10
CA GLY A 94 13.29 -3.65 -19.37
C GLY A 94 13.69 -3.36 -17.92
N GLY A 95 13.39 -2.17 -17.40
CA GLY A 95 13.65 -1.80 -16.02
C GLY A 95 12.64 -2.45 -15.07
N ALA A 96 13.00 -2.60 -13.80
CA ALA A 96 12.15 -3.19 -12.77
C ALA A 96 12.11 -2.32 -11.50
N PHE A 97 10.92 -2.20 -10.92
CA PHE A 97 10.68 -1.55 -9.64
C PHE A 97 9.98 -2.51 -8.68
N SER A 98 10.58 -2.75 -7.52
CA SER A 98 9.96 -3.48 -6.42
C SER A 98 9.71 -2.55 -5.24
N TYR A 99 8.51 -2.57 -4.69
CA TYR A 99 8.16 -1.75 -3.53
C TYR A 99 7.50 -2.59 -2.45
N THR A 100 8.16 -2.67 -1.30
CA THR A 100 7.62 -3.33 -0.10
C THR A 100 7.23 -2.27 0.91
N ILE A 101 5.97 -2.28 1.37
CA ILE A 101 5.37 -1.20 2.16
C ILE A 101 4.78 -1.77 3.45
N PHE A 102 5.12 -1.16 4.59
CA PHE A 102 4.49 -1.42 5.88
C PHE A 102 3.94 -0.12 6.45
N GLU A 103 2.62 -0.08 6.66
CA GLU A 103 1.90 1.06 7.22
C GLU A 103 1.25 0.66 8.53
N VAL A 104 1.91 0.94 9.63
CA VAL A 104 1.51 0.44 10.95
C VAL A 104 1.20 1.56 11.93
N GLY A 105 1.87 2.70 11.80
CA GLY A 105 1.75 3.84 12.70
C GLY A 105 0.81 4.94 12.23
N ALA A 106 0.99 6.13 12.78
CA ALA A 106 0.26 7.39 12.60
C ALA A 106 -1.21 7.37 13.06
N ASN A 107 -1.74 8.54 13.36
CA ASN A 107 -3.16 8.75 13.63
C ASN A 107 -3.96 8.95 12.32
N GLU A 108 -3.49 9.87 11.47
CA GLU A 108 -3.95 10.01 10.09
C GLU A 108 -2.77 9.78 9.14
N LEU A 109 -2.99 8.90 8.16
CA LEU A 109 -2.01 8.54 7.14
C LEU A 109 -2.61 8.77 5.76
N VAL A 110 -1.88 9.47 4.89
CA VAL A 110 -2.19 9.56 3.47
C VAL A 110 -0.98 9.11 2.66
N SER A 111 -1.07 7.96 2.00
CA SER A 111 0.03 7.41 1.20
C SER A 111 -0.36 7.37 -0.27
N LYS A 112 0.47 7.97 -1.11
CA LYS A 112 0.27 8.05 -2.54
C LYS A 112 1.45 7.45 -3.28
N LEU A 113 1.14 6.56 -4.23
CA LEU A 113 2.11 5.93 -5.13
C LEU A 113 1.68 6.14 -6.57
N SER A 114 2.60 6.60 -7.40
CA SER A 114 2.40 6.71 -8.84
C SER A 114 3.58 6.08 -9.56
N VAL A 115 3.35 4.95 -10.23
CA VAL A 115 4.36 4.26 -11.03
C VAL A 115 4.00 4.41 -12.49
N GLU A 116 4.94 4.85 -13.32
CA GLU A 116 4.84 4.88 -14.77
C GLU A 116 5.80 3.85 -15.39
N LEU A 117 5.26 2.78 -15.97
CA LEU A 117 5.99 1.81 -16.79
C LEU A 117 6.07 2.35 -18.21
N ALA A 118 7.09 3.18 -18.45
CA ALA A 118 7.22 3.99 -19.66
C ALA A 118 7.81 3.21 -20.83
N GLY A 119 8.74 2.29 -20.54
CA GLY A 119 9.44 1.53 -21.58
C GLY A 119 8.83 0.14 -21.80
N LYS A 120 9.18 -0.45 -22.94
CA LYS A 120 8.80 -1.83 -23.29
C LYS A 120 9.35 -2.80 -22.24
N ALA A 121 8.53 -3.80 -21.83
CA ALA A 121 8.86 -4.82 -20.85
C ALA A 121 9.31 -4.25 -19.47
N ALA A 122 8.93 -3.01 -19.14
CA ALA A 122 9.12 -2.48 -17.80
C ALA A 122 8.19 -3.17 -16.81
N ALA A 123 8.64 -3.38 -15.57
CA ALA A 123 7.89 -4.12 -14.57
C ALA A 123 7.80 -3.38 -13.22
N ALA A 124 6.68 -3.58 -12.51
CA ALA A 124 6.50 -3.15 -11.14
C ALA A 124 5.87 -4.27 -10.29
N ASP A 125 6.47 -4.52 -9.11
CA ASP A 125 5.96 -5.46 -8.13
C ASP A 125 5.83 -4.77 -6.76
N ILE A 126 4.59 -4.52 -6.35
CA ILE A 126 4.22 -3.78 -5.16
C ILE A 126 3.59 -4.76 -4.17
N ALA A 127 4.13 -4.81 -2.96
CA ALA A 127 3.59 -5.58 -1.85
C ALA A 127 3.45 -4.68 -0.63
N ALA A 128 2.22 -4.52 -0.14
CA ALA A 128 1.92 -3.70 1.02
C ALA A 128 1.24 -4.50 2.12
N PHE A 129 1.58 -4.17 3.36
CA PHE A 129 0.83 -4.60 4.53
C PHE A 129 0.51 -3.38 5.40
N TYR A 130 -0.72 -3.28 5.87
CA TYR A 130 -1.13 -2.25 6.82
C TYR A 130 -1.87 -2.83 8.01
N PHE A 131 -1.70 -2.18 9.16
CA PHE A 131 -2.46 -2.49 10.38
C PHE A 131 -2.95 -1.19 11.02
N ALA A 132 -4.28 -1.06 11.18
CA ALA A 132 -4.89 0.09 11.84
C ALA A 132 -5.89 -0.33 12.90
N ASP A 133 -5.80 0.31 14.06
CA ASP A 133 -6.64 0.10 15.25
C ASP A 133 -7.18 1.43 15.78
N LYS A 134 -7.88 1.37 16.89
CA LYS A 134 -8.45 2.55 17.57
C LYS A 134 -9.28 3.40 16.59
N LYS A 135 -8.96 4.68 16.41
CA LYS A 135 -9.65 5.62 15.52
C LYS A 135 -8.77 6.10 14.36
N ARG A 136 -7.70 5.36 14.06
CA ARG A 136 -6.78 5.69 12.96
C ARG A 136 -7.50 5.77 11.63
N LYS A 137 -7.00 6.67 10.78
CA LYS A 137 -7.55 6.89 9.44
C LYS A 137 -6.43 6.75 8.41
N PHE A 138 -6.52 5.73 7.58
CA PHE A 138 -5.58 5.47 6.51
C PHE A 138 -6.22 5.70 5.15
N ASP A 139 -5.53 6.42 4.30
CA ASP A 139 -5.95 6.74 2.95
C ASP A 139 -4.82 6.40 1.97
N PHE A 140 -5.05 5.41 1.12
CA PHE A 140 -4.08 4.93 0.15
C PHE A 140 -4.56 5.20 -1.27
N ASN A 141 -3.67 5.67 -2.14
CA ASN A 141 -3.94 5.86 -3.56
C ASN A 141 -2.74 5.39 -4.39
N TYR A 142 -2.81 4.16 -4.87
CA TYR A 142 -1.75 3.51 -5.61
C TYR A 142 -2.15 3.36 -7.08
N LEU A 143 -1.37 3.98 -7.96
CA LEU A 143 -1.57 4.00 -9.40
C LEU A 143 -0.38 3.37 -10.11
N VAL A 144 -0.62 2.39 -10.97
CA VAL A 144 0.36 1.92 -11.94
C VAL A 144 -0.15 2.20 -13.34
N ARG A 145 0.59 3.05 -14.06
CA ARG A 145 0.30 3.42 -15.45
C ARG A 145 1.24 2.68 -16.38
N GLN A 146 0.67 1.90 -17.29
CA GLN A 146 1.38 1.09 -18.27
C GLN A 146 1.35 1.75 -19.63
N ARG A 147 2.51 2.22 -20.12
CA ARG A 147 2.66 2.91 -21.44
C ARG A 147 3.42 2.06 -22.43
N GLY A 148 4.44 1.35 -21.98
CA GLY A 148 5.25 0.48 -22.82
C GLY A 148 4.50 -0.78 -23.21
N GLU A 149 4.88 -1.40 -24.32
CA GLU A 149 4.41 -2.74 -24.69
C GLU A 149 4.94 -3.79 -23.73
N HIS A 150 4.16 -4.86 -23.49
CA HIS A 150 4.54 -6.02 -22.67
C HIS A 150 4.99 -5.67 -21.26
N THR A 151 4.45 -4.62 -20.67
CA THR A 151 4.73 -4.29 -19.26
C THR A 151 4.02 -5.23 -18.32
N ASP A 152 4.58 -5.44 -17.12
CA ASP A 152 3.99 -6.28 -16.07
C ASP A 152 3.84 -5.47 -14.78
N ALA A 153 2.62 -5.40 -14.25
CA ALA A 153 2.30 -4.74 -13.00
C ALA A 153 1.63 -5.73 -12.05
N ASN A 154 2.20 -5.89 -10.86
CA ASN A 154 1.61 -6.68 -9.78
C ASN A 154 1.49 -5.81 -8.54
N MET A 155 0.29 -5.71 -7.97
CA MET A 155 0.00 -4.97 -6.75
C MET A 155 -0.75 -5.87 -5.78
N GLN A 156 -0.10 -6.22 -4.68
CA GLN A 156 -0.69 -7.01 -3.60
C GLN A 156 -0.75 -6.16 -2.33
N VAL A 157 -1.95 -5.87 -1.85
CA VAL A 157 -2.18 -5.08 -0.65
C VAL A 157 -2.92 -5.94 0.35
N LYS A 158 -2.32 -6.14 1.51
CA LYS A 158 -2.90 -6.91 2.61
C LYS A 158 -3.03 -6.03 3.83
N GLY A 159 -4.02 -6.30 4.67
CA GLY A 159 -4.12 -5.54 5.90
C GLY A 159 -5.15 -6.04 6.88
N ALA A 160 -5.00 -5.60 8.12
CA ALA A 160 -5.94 -5.87 9.18
C ALA A 160 -6.42 -4.56 9.82
N LEU A 161 -7.70 -4.51 10.13
CA LEU A 161 -8.38 -3.37 10.71
C LEU A 161 -9.12 -3.77 11.97
N MET A 162 -8.98 -2.99 13.03
CA MET A 162 -9.55 -3.26 14.34
C MET A 162 -10.25 -2.01 14.91
N ASP A 163 -11.06 -2.17 15.93
CA ASP A 163 -11.79 -1.15 16.69
C ASP A 163 -12.69 -0.26 15.81
N GLU A 164 -12.41 1.04 15.74
CA GLU A 164 -13.11 2.03 14.93
C GLU A 164 -12.23 2.57 13.78
N ALA A 165 -11.18 1.83 13.41
CA ALA A 165 -10.26 2.23 12.36
C ALA A 165 -10.99 2.43 11.02
N GLN A 166 -10.51 3.39 10.25
CA GLN A 166 -11.06 3.74 8.94
C GLN A 166 -9.98 3.62 7.88
N LYS A 167 -10.29 2.96 6.78
CA LYS A 167 -9.39 2.87 5.64
C LYS A 167 -10.13 3.19 4.34
N VAL A 168 -9.47 3.93 3.46
CA VAL A 168 -9.82 4.06 2.05
C VAL A 168 -8.61 3.60 1.23
N PHE A 169 -8.80 2.58 0.39
CA PHE A 169 -7.80 2.17 -0.58
C PHE A 169 -8.32 2.43 -1.99
N ARG A 170 -7.47 3.00 -2.84
CA ARG A 170 -7.71 3.22 -4.27
C ARG A 170 -6.56 2.59 -5.03
N GLY A 171 -6.79 1.40 -5.59
CA GLY A 171 -5.86 0.72 -6.49
C GLY A 171 -6.25 1.03 -7.94
N THR A 172 -5.32 1.50 -8.74
CA THR A 172 -5.59 1.83 -10.14
C THR A 172 -4.55 1.18 -11.05
N LEU A 173 -5.02 0.37 -11.98
CA LEU A 173 -4.28 -0.07 -13.14
C LEU A 173 -4.74 0.74 -14.37
N ASP A 174 -3.81 1.42 -15.04
CA ASP A 174 -4.10 2.33 -16.15
C ASP A 174 -3.30 1.91 -17.41
N PHE A 175 -3.96 1.17 -18.31
CA PHE A 175 -3.39 0.74 -19.58
C PHE A 175 -3.56 1.83 -20.62
N ILE A 176 -2.49 2.51 -20.99
CA ILE A 176 -2.49 3.60 -21.96
C ILE A 176 -2.47 3.02 -23.38
N ALA A 177 -3.11 3.68 -24.32
CA ALA A 177 -3.05 3.30 -25.76
C ALA A 177 -1.59 3.12 -26.20
N GLY A 178 -1.26 1.99 -26.80
CA GLY A 178 0.09 1.57 -27.18
C GLY A 178 0.77 0.62 -26.19
N SER A 179 0.12 0.21 -25.08
CA SER A 179 0.65 -0.75 -24.13
C SER A 179 0.28 -2.20 -24.46
N ALA A 180 0.21 -2.57 -25.73
CA ALA A 180 -0.19 -3.90 -26.16
C ALA A 180 0.65 -5.01 -25.51
N GLY A 181 0.01 -6.14 -25.20
CA GLY A 181 0.60 -7.31 -24.54
C GLY A 181 0.93 -7.09 -23.06
N SER A 182 0.46 -6.00 -22.46
CA SER A 182 0.72 -5.73 -21.04
C SER A 182 -0.21 -6.48 -20.11
N VAL A 183 0.30 -6.81 -18.92
CA VAL A 183 -0.43 -7.53 -17.88
C VAL A 183 -0.46 -6.67 -16.62
N GLY A 184 -1.62 -6.60 -15.96
CA GLY A 184 -1.78 -5.91 -14.70
C GLY A 184 -2.62 -6.71 -13.71
N ARG A 185 -2.13 -6.85 -12.48
CA ARG A 185 -2.84 -7.55 -11.39
C ARG A 185 -2.90 -6.65 -10.17
N GLU A 186 -4.08 -6.50 -9.60
CA GLU A 186 -4.31 -5.79 -8.35
C GLU A 186 -5.17 -6.66 -7.44
N ASN A 187 -4.62 -6.99 -6.26
CA ASN A 187 -5.33 -7.76 -5.24
C ASN A 187 -5.27 -7.03 -3.91
N GLU A 188 -6.42 -6.88 -3.26
CA GLU A 188 -6.52 -6.40 -1.90
C GLU A 188 -7.19 -7.44 -1.01
N ASP A 189 -6.52 -7.85 0.08
CA ASP A 189 -7.07 -8.74 1.11
C ASP A 189 -7.15 -7.99 2.45
N VAL A 190 -8.35 -7.88 3.02
CA VAL A 190 -8.59 -7.13 4.26
C VAL A 190 -9.24 -8.01 5.31
N ILE A 191 -8.60 -8.12 6.47
CA ILE A 191 -9.16 -8.76 7.66
C ILE A 191 -9.82 -7.68 8.53
N VAL A 192 -11.12 -7.83 8.80
CA VAL A 192 -11.87 -6.97 9.69
C VAL A 192 -12.03 -7.67 11.04
N LEU A 193 -11.34 -7.16 12.07
CA LEU A 193 -11.26 -7.76 13.40
C LEU A 193 -12.36 -7.25 14.36
N SER A 194 -12.97 -6.10 14.08
CA SER A 194 -13.95 -5.45 14.95
C SER A 194 -15.14 -4.88 14.17
N PRO A 195 -16.33 -4.84 14.75
CA PRO A 195 -17.54 -4.37 14.06
C PRO A 195 -17.58 -2.85 13.80
N GLY A 196 -16.74 -2.06 14.51
CA GLY A 196 -16.65 -0.61 14.37
C GLY A 196 -15.84 -0.13 13.16
N VAL A 197 -15.12 -1.03 12.51
CA VAL A 197 -14.26 -0.73 11.37
C VAL A 197 -15.02 -0.16 10.19
N ARG A 198 -14.43 0.83 9.52
CA ARG A 198 -14.93 1.40 8.26
C ARG A 198 -13.93 1.17 7.14
N ASN A 199 -14.11 0.10 6.41
CA ASN A 199 -13.29 -0.22 5.23
C ASN A 199 -13.98 0.22 3.93
N ARG A 200 -13.23 0.89 3.04
CA ARG A 200 -13.65 1.27 1.69
C ARG A 200 -12.53 0.92 0.72
N SER A 201 -12.87 0.18 -0.31
CA SER A 201 -11.95 -0.19 -1.40
C SER A 201 -12.53 0.26 -2.73
N VAL A 202 -11.70 0.85 -3.57
CA VAL A 202 -12.07 1.40 -4.87
C VAL A 202 -11.06 0.91 -5.90
N PRO A 203 -11.18 -0.34 -6.35
CA PRO A 203 -10.35 -0.83 -7.45
C PRO A 203 -10.78 -0.14 -8.74
N LEU A 204 -9.81 0.36 -9.51
CA LEU A 204 -10.02 1.01 -10.80
C LEU A 204 -9.15 0.35 -11.87
N MET A 205 -9.78 0.01 -12.97
CA MET A 205 -9.08 -0.44 -14.17
C MET A 205 -9.46 0.46 -15.34
N LEU A 206 -8.48 1.18 -15.85
CA LEU A 206 -8.64 2.05 -17.02
C LEU A 206 -7.95 1.38 -18.19
N SER A 207 -8.68 1.13 -19.27
CA SER A 207 -8.15 0.45 -20.44
C SER A 207 -8.30 1.33 -21.67
N GLY A 208 -7.18 1.96 -22.07
CA GLY A 208 -7.03 2.65 -23.36
C GLY A 208 -6.48 1.75 -24.45
N GLU A 209 -6.11 0.51 -24.14
CA GLU A 209 -5.57 -0.51 -25.04
C GLU A 209 -6.45 -1.77 -25.01
N GLY A 210 -6.63 -2.42 -26.14
CA GLY A 210 -7.47 -3.60 -26.27
C GLY A 210 -6.75 -4.94 -26.10
N ASP A 211 -5.44 -4.96 -26.33
CA ASP A 211 -4.59 -6.15 -26.21
C ASP A 211 -3.85 -6.13 -24.84
N VAL A 212 -4.61 -6.27 -23.76
CA VAL A 212 -4.06 -6.29 -22.38
C VAL A 212 -4.77 -7.34 -21.56
N ASP A 213 -4.09 -7.83 -20.51
CA ASP A 213 -4.63 -8.77 -19.53
C ASP A 213 -4.66 -8.08 -18.16
N GLY A 214 -5.87 -7.73 -17.71
CA GLY A 214 -6.09 -7.00 -16.47
C GLY A 214 -6.91 -7.82 -15.47
N HIS A 215 -6.39 -7.96 -14.25
CA HIS A 215 -7.08 -8.63 -13.15
C HIS A 215 -7.14 -7.73 -11.94
N HIS A 216 -8.30 -7.62 -11.31
CA HIS A 216 -8.40 -7.08 -9.98
C HIS A 216 -9.28 -7.96 -9.09
N ALA A 217 -8.93 -8.06 -7.81
CA ALA A 217 -9.73 -8.75 -6.81
C ALA A 217 -9.66 -8.00 -5.48
N VAL A 218 -10.80 -7.92 -4.80
CA VAL A 218 -10.87 -7.39 -3.44
C VAL A 218 -11.57 -8.42 -2.56
N SER A 219 -10.87 -8.87 -1.53
CA SER A 219 -11.40 -9.74 -0.49
C SER A 219 -11.49 -8.96 0.82
N ILE A 220 -12.70 -8.83 1.35
CA ILE A 220 -12.94 -8.18 2.64
C ILE A 220 -13.65 -9.20 3.51
N GLY A 221 -12.94 -9.76 4.47
CA GLY A 221 -13.48 -10.78 5.37
C GLY A 221 -13.52 -10.30 6.80
N LYS A 222 -14.65 -10.54 7.50
CA LYS A 222 -14.60 -10.66 8.95
C LYS A 222 -13.82 -11.91 9.29
N MET A 223 -13.17 -11.92 10.45
CA MET A 223 -12.55 -13.15 10.90
C MET A 223 -13.58 -14.27 10.92
N ASP A 224 -13.27 -15.37 10.23
CA ASP A 224 -14.14 -16.54 10.16
C ASP A 224 -14.36 -17.12 11.57
N GLU A 225 -15.59 -17.04 12.07
CA GLU A 225 -15.95 -17.51 13.41
C GLU A 225 -15.66 -19.02 13.58
N ALA A 226 -15.82 -19.82 12.53
CA ALA A 226 -15.49 -21.24 12.59
C ALA A 226 -13.99 -21.47 12.69
N LYS A 227 -13.18 -20.68 11.97
CA LYS A 227 -11.71 -20.71 12.05
C LYS A 227 -11.23 -20.25 13.43
N LEU A 228 -11.83 -19.18 13.95
CA LEU A 228 -11.56 -18.68 15.29
C LEU A 228 -11.91 -19.71 16.36
N PHE A 229 -13.12 -20.29 16.30
CA PHE A 229 -13.54 -21.34 17.20
C PHE A 229 -12.60 -22.56 17.13
N TYR A 230 -12.15 -22.96 15.96
CA TYR A 230 -11.18 -24.04 15.79
C TYR A 230 -9.85 -23.73 16.50
N LEU A 231 -9.29 -22.52 16.31
CA LEU A 231 -8.05 -22.10 16.95
C LEU A 231 -8.19 -22.09 18.49
N MET A 232 -9.29 -21.52 19.00
CA MET A 232 -9.58 -21.48 20.44
C MET A 232 -9.81 -22.88 21.02
N SER A 233 -10.44 -23.79 20.26
CA SER A 233 -10.60 -25.21 20.68
C SER A 233 -9.27 -25.96 20.79
N ARG A 234 -8.20 -25.43 20.19
CA ARG A 234 -6.84 -25.94 20.28
C ARG A 234 -6.02 -25.29 21.39
N GLY A 235 -6.63 -24.43 22.19
CA GLY A 235 -6.04 -23.85 23.40
C GLY A 235 -5.49 -22.44 23.24
N LEU A 236 -5.66 -21.81 22.07
CA LEU A 236 -5.34 -20.39 21.90
C LEU A 236 -6.43 -19.54 22.54
N ASP A 237 -6.04 -18.44 23.17
CA ASP A 237 -7.00 -17.41 23.54
C ASP A 237 -7.43 -16.57 22.33
N LEU A 238 -8.34 -15.62 22.52
CA LEU A 238 -8.87 -14.79 21.44
C LEU A 238 -7.78 -13.90 20.81
N ALA A 239 -6.90 -13.31 21.62
CA ALA A 239 -5.82 -12.44 21.15
C ALA A 239 -4.80 -13.25 20.35
N GLU A 240 -4.37 -14.41 20.85
CA GLU A 240 -3.47 -15.33 20.16
C GLU A 240 -4.05 -15.79 18.81
N ALA A 241 -5.34 -16.12 18.78
CA ALA A 241 -5.99 -16.55 17.55
C ALA A 241 -6.08 -15.40 16.52
N ARG A 242 -6.38 -14.17 16.95
CA ARG A 242 -6.37 -12.97 16.10
C ARG A 242 -4.96 -12.70 15.57
N ARG A 243 -3.95 -12.74 16.44
CA ARG A 243 -2.56 -12.56 16.07
C ARG A 243 -2.15 -13.54 14.98
N LEU A 244 -2.38 -14.83 15.16
CA LEU A 244 -2.01 -15.85 14.19
C LEU A 244 -2.64 -15.61 12.79
N VAL A 245 -3.88 -15.12 12.75
CA VAL A 245 -4.55 -14.80 11.50
C VAL A 245 -3.94 -13.59 10.81
N VAL A 246 -3.59 -12.55 11.57
CA VAL A 246 -2.93 -11.34 11.05
C VAL A 246 -1.51 -11.65 10.55
N GLU A 247 -0.76 -12.46 11.31
CA GLU A 247 0.59 -12.92 10.96
C GLU A 247 0.63 -13.70 9.64
N ALA A 248 -0.40 -14.48 9.36
CA ALA A 248 -0.47 -15.24 8.11
C ALA A 248 -0.47 -14.33 6.86
N ASP A 249 -1.00 -13.12 6.97
CA ASP A 249 -0.97 -12.11 5.91
C ASP A 249 0.26 -11.20 5.98
N LEU A 250 0.80 -10.97 7.18
CA LEU A 250 1.99 -10.15 7.42
C LEU A 250 3.28 -10.83 6.93
N PHE A 251 3.49 -12.10 7.29
CA PHE A 251 4.75 -12.79 7.04
C PHE A 251 5.17 -12.88 5.57
N PRO A 252 4.29 -13.10 4.58
CA PRO A 252 4.69 -13.09 3.18
C PRO A 252 5.27 -11.74 2.73
N VAL A 253 4.81 -10.63 3.31
CA VAL A 253 5.33 -9.29 3.02
C VAL A 253 6.63 -9.04 3.79
N LEU A 254 6.71 -9.46 5.08
CA LEU A 254 7.94 -9.40 5.88
C LEU A 254 9.10 -10.19 5.25
N ALA A 255 8.81 -11.33 4.63
CA ALA A 255 9.82 -12.14 3.96
C ALA A 255 10.58 -11.39 2.84
N ARG A 256 10.04 -10.25 2.36
CA ARG A 256 10.68 -9.40 1.33
C ARG A 256 11.74 -8.46 1.91
N ILE A 257 11.82 -8.33 3.23
CA ILE A 257 12.86 -7.54 3.91
C ILE A 257 14.01 -8.47 4.31
N SER A 258 15.24 -8.01 4.14
CA SER A 258 16.44 -8.75 4.53
C SER A 258 16.89 -8.48 5.98
N ASP A 259 16.48 -7.35 6.56
CA ASP A 259 16.87 -6.92 7.92
C ASP A 259 15.95 -7.61 8.95
N GLU A 260 16.51 -8.58 9.69
CA GLU A 260 15.77 -9.34 10.71
C GLU A 260 15.33 -8.47 11.89
N ALA A 261 16.15 -7.50 12.32
CA ALA A 261 15.78 -6.60 13.42
C ALA A 261 14.58 -5.72 13.04
N LEU A 262 14.54 -5.25 11.81
CA LEU A 262 13.42 -4.48 11.28
C LEU A 262 12.13 -5.33 11.17
N LYS A 263 12.24 -6.60 10.78
CA LYS A 263 11.11 -7.54 10.76
C LYS A 263 10.54 -7.74 12.15
N GLU A 264 11.41 -7.97 13.15
CA GLU A 264 11.01 -8.13 14.55
C GLU A 264 10.32 -6.86 15.09
N GLU A 265 10.85 -5.67 14.77
CA GLU A 265 10.26 -4.38 15.15
C GLU A 265 8.84 -4.22 14.58
N ILE A 266 8.65 -4.53 13.29
CA ILE A 266 7.34 -4.45 12.63
C ILE A 266 6.36 -5.44 13.28
N ALA A 267 6.75 -6.69 13.46
CA ALA A 267 5.90 -7.71 14.05
C ALA A 267 5.50 -7.32 15.48
N ALA A 268 6.45 -6.96 16.33
CA ALA A 268 6.21 -6.56 17.72
C ALA A 268 5.29 -5.33 17.82
N SER A 269 5.39 -4.37 16.89
CA SER A 269 4.52 -3.19 16.86
C SER A 269 3.05 -3.51 16.58
N ILE A 270 2.78 -4.64 15.94
CA ILE A 270 1.42 -5.12 15.65
C ILE A 270 0.91 -6.01 16.79
N GLU A 271 1.75 -6.96 17.25
CA GLU A 271 1.41 -7.91 18.32
C GLU A 271 0.92 -7.21 19.58
N GLY A 272 1.69 -6.25 20.10
CA GLY A 272 1.33 -5.50 21.31
C GLY A 272 -0.01 -4.79 21.21
N ARG A 273 -0.40 -4.35 20.01
CA ARG A 273 -1.68 -3.66 19.79
C ARG A 273 -2.87 -4.60 19.66
N ILE A 274 -2.65 -5.86 19.25
CA ILE A 274 -3.69 -6.88 19.23
C ILE A 274 -3.96 -7.38 20.64
N GLU A 275 -2.94 -7.48 21.49
CA GLU A 275 -3.04 -7.91 22.90
C GLU A 275 -3.74 -6.85 23.77
N ASP A 276 -3.52 -5.56 23.49
CA ASP A 276 -4.14 -4.44 24.23
C ASP A 276 -5.63 -4.21 23.90
N ALA A 277 -6.21 -4.99 23.02
CA ALA A 277 -7.55 -4.79 22.44
C ALA A 277 -8.66 -5.58 23.17
N ASP A 278 -8.73 -5.54 24.50
CA ASP A 278 -9.81 -6.11 25.34
C ASP A 278 -10.89 -5.09 25.75
#